data_70ceaad3ce8630ae2bf0ddaeeb602a6b
#
_entry.id   70ceaad3ce8630ae2bf0ddaeeb602a6b
#
_cell.length_a   1.000
_cell.length_b   1.000
_cell.length_c   1.000
_cell.angle_alpha   90.00
_cell.angle_beta   90.00
_cell.angle_gamma   90.00
#
_symmetry.space_group_name_H-M   'P 1'
#
loop_
_entity.id
_entity.type
_entity.pdbx_description
1 polymer ?
#
loop_
_entity_poly.entity_id
_entity_poly.type
_entity_poly.pdbx_seq_one_letter_code
_entity_poly.pdbx_strand_id
1 'polypeptide(L)'
;MLSLNNIIGISNSCKDVDGAWQFLRTFYLPKKSNDGDSDYTYGFSIRKDDFEKYCQNAMKADSDGGSTWGWGEFEVEIQPATQEDVDQVKDLVYNTTAVSGAVSDDITNIINEEAAAYFSGQKSAEDVAKIIQSRMQVYLSETK
;
A
#
# COMPACT_ATOMS: atom_id res chain seq x y z
N MET A 1 2.58 -3.82 8.96
CA MET A 1 1.85 -4.63 7.95
C MET A 1 2.02 -3.92 6.62
N LEU A 2 2.41 -4.65 5.56
CA LEU A 2 2.49 -4.12 4.20
C LEU A 2 1.25 -4.54 3.41
N SER A 3 0.77 -3.69 2.50
CA SER A 3 -0.26 -4.04 1.52
C SER A 3 0.38 -4.15 0.13
N LEU A 4 -0.12 -5.09 -0.68
CA LEU A 4 0.30 -5.24 -2.07
C LEU A 4 -0.65 -4.46 -2.97
N ASN A 5 -0.09 -3.57 -3.78
CA ASN A 5 -0.82 -2.88 -4.85
C ASN A 5 -0.51 -3.57 -6.18
N ASN A 6 -1.52 -3.65 -7.05
CA ASN A 6 -1.36 -4.19 -8.41
C ASN A 6 -0.82 -5.62 -8.45
N ILE A 7 -1.56 -6.56 -7.85
CA ILE A 7 -1.22 -7.98 -7.91
C ILE A 7 -1.48 -8.50 -9.31
N ILE A 8 -0.48 -9.10 -9.93
CA ILE A 8 -0.57 -9.73 -11.25
C ILE A 8 -0.22 -11.20 -11.08
N GLY A 9 -1.01 -12.09 -11.68
CA GLY A 9 -0.79 -13.54 -11.64
C GLY A 9 -0.89 -14.19 -13.00
N ILE A 10 -0.33 -15.39 -13.13
CA ILE A 10 -0.49 -16.25 -14.30
C ILE A 10 -1.58 -17.27 -13.96
N SER A 11 -2.60 -17.39 -14.85
CA SER A 11 -3.64 -18.39 -14.68
C SER A 11 -3.07 -19.80 -14.71
N ASN A 12 -3.60 -20.68 -13.85
CA ASN A 12 -3.24 -22.10 -13.86
C ASN A 12 -3.67 -22.83 -15.16
N SER A 13 -4.56 -22.24 -15.96
CA SER A 13 -4.97 -22.73 -17.27
C SER A 13 -4.13 -22.18 -18.42
N CYS A 14 -3.10 -21.38 -18.14
CA CYS A 14 -2.20 -20.83 -19.15
C CYS A 14 -1.42 -21.96 -19.85
N LYS A 15 -1.51 -22.00 -21.18
CA LYS A 15 -0.84 -23.03 -21.99
C LYS A 15 0.65 -22.75 -22.21
N ASP A 16 1.05 -21.49 -22.14
CA ASP A 16 2.42 -21.02 -22.29
C ASP A 16 2.83 -20.21 -21.04
N VAL A 17 3.15 -20.92 -19.99
CA VAL A 17 3.55 -20.31 -18.70
C VAL A 17 4.87 -19.55 -18.84
N ASP A 18 5.81 -20.08 -19.63
CA ASP A 18 7.12 -19.45 -19.83
C ASP A 18 6.99 -18.13 -20.59
N GLY A 19 6.19 -18.09 -21.65
CA GLY A 19 5.91 -16.87 -22.38
C GLY A 19 5.18 -15.83 -21.51
N ALA A 20 4.17 -16.26 -20.74
CA ALA A 20 3.48 -15.40 -19.79
C ALA A 20 4.44 -14.84 -18.73
N TRP A 21 5.36 -15.66 -18.23
CA TRP A 21 6.38 -15.21 -17.27
C TRP A 21 7.35 -14.20 -17.90
N GLN A 22 7.82 -14.44 -19.13
CA GLN A 22 8.67 -13.49 -19.85
C GLN A 22 7.99 -12.13 -20.02
N PHE A 23 6.68 -12.12 -20.31
CA PHE A 23 5.90 -10.90 -20.38
C PHE A 23 5.80 -10.22 -19.01
N LEU A 24 5.44 -10.95 -17.95
CA LEU A 24 5.33 -10.38 -16.59
C LEU A 24 6.65 -9.79 -16.10
N ARG A 25 7.78 -10.42 -16.43
CA ARG A 25 9.10 -9.89 -16.09
C ARG A 25 9.33 -8.45 -16.57
N THR A 26 8.73 -8.06 -17.70
CA THR A 26 8.91 -6.70 -18.24
C THR A 26 8.44 -5.61 -17.28
N PHE A 27 7.44 -5.90 -16.42
CA PHE A 27 6.98 -4.97 -15.38
C PHE A 27 7.96 -4.79 -14.22
N TYR A 28 8.88 -5.73 -14.06
CA TYR A 28 9.88 -5.73 -12.99
C TYR A 28 11.28 -5.36 -13.47
N LEU A 29 11.45 -5.07 -14.76
CA LEU A 29 12.71 -4.56 -15.26
C LEU A 29 12.97 -3.15 -14.75
N PRO A 30 14.25 -2.77 -14.53
CA PRO A 30 14.58 -1.39 -14.17
C PRO A 30 14.02 -0.45 -15.23
N LYS A 31 13.22 0.52 -14.80
CA LYS A 31 12.86 1.60 -15.69
C LYS A 31 14.14 2.39 -15.99
N LYS A 32 14.42 2.65 -17.27
CA LYS A 32 15.40 3.67 -17.62
C LYS A 32 14.78 5.00 -17.20
N SER A 33 15.27 5.60 -16.13
CA SER A 33 14.92 6.97 -15.80
C SER A 33 15.39 7.84 -16.96
N ASN A 34 14.45 8.37 -17.73
CA ASN A 34 14.74 9.55 -18.51
C ASN A 34 14.86 10.69 -17.48
N ASP A 35 15.97 11.43 -17.54
CA ASP A 35 16.20 12.58 -16.68
C ASP A 35 14.97 13.48 -16.68
N GLY A 36 14.28 13.59 -15.55
CA GLY A 36 13.09 14.42 -15.38
C GLY A 36 11.79 13.72 -15.04
N ASP A 37 11.73 12.39 -15.06
CA ASP A 37 10.53 11.66 -14.61
C ASP A 37 10.59 11.53 -13.09
N SER A 38 9.75 12.31 -12.41
CA SER A 38 9.54 12.17 -10.96
C SER A 38 9.01 10.76 -10.70
N ASP A 39 9.82 9.94 -10.09
CA ASP A 39 9.52 8.54 -9.73
C ASP A 39 8.50 8.50 -8.56
N TYR A 40 7.35 9.17 -8.75
CA TYR A 40 6.22 9.07 -7.82
C TYR A 40 5.57 7.71 -7.98
N THR A 41 6.20 6.69 -7.40
CA THR A 41 5.53 5.43 -7.14
C THR A 41 4.79 5.54 -5.81
N TYR A 42 3.48 5.33 -5.84
CA TYR A 42 2.73 5.17 -4.60
C TYR A 42 3.20 3.90 -3.90
N GLY A 43 3.95 4.05 -2.81
CA GLY A 43 4.48 2.95 -2.04
C GLY A 43 5.93 2.56 -2.42
N PHE A 44 6.37 1.44 -1.89
CA PHE A 44 7.74 0.95 -2.11
C PHE A 44 7.79 0.01 -3.32
N SER A 45 8.88 0.11 -4.09
CA SER A 45 9.16 -0.88 -5.13
C SER A 45 9.39 -2.26 -4.53
N ILE A 46 8.86 -3.30 -5.17
CA ILE A 46 9.18 -4.70 -4.83
C ILE A 46 10.62 -5.08 -5.19
N ARG A 47 11.27 -4.27 -6.02
CA ARG A 47 12.68 -4.44 -6.37
C ARG A 47 13.55 -3.82 -5.28
N LYS A 48 14.44 -4.62 -4.70
CA LYS A 48 15.33 -4.16 -3.64
C LYS A 48 16.26 -3.03 -4.08
N ASP A 49 16.80 -3.10 -5.29
CA ASP A 49 17.69 -2.07 -5.83
C ASP A 49 16.97 -0.72 -6.04
N ASP A 50 15.71 -0.74 -6.48
CA ASP A 50 14.91 0.48 -6.61
C ASP A 50 14.51 1.03 -5.23
N PHE A 51 14.16 0.16 -4.29
CA PHE A 51 13.87 0.56 -2.91
C PHE A 51 15.09 1.19 -2.23
N GLU A 52 16.29 0.62 -2.43
CA GLU A 52 17.54 1.19 -1.90
C GLU A 52 17.83 2.57 -2.52
N LYS A 53 17.62 2.74 -3.82
CA LYS A 53 17.74 4.06 -4.47
C LYS A 53 16.74 5.06 -3.92
N TYR A 54 15.49 4.64 -3.73
CA TYR A 54 14.45 5.48 -3.11
C TYR A 54 14.89 5.98 -1.73
N CYS A 55 15.39 5.09 -0.89
CA CYS A 55 15.93 5.43 0.43
C CYS A 55 17.11 6.41 0.33
N GLN A 56 18.03 6.19 -0.61
CA GLN A 56 19.17 7.10 -0.82
C GLN A 56 18.73 8.48 -1.33
N ASN A 57 17.70 8.54 -2.18
CA ASN A 57 17.18 9.79 -2.68
C ASN A 57 16.43 10.58 -1.60
N ALA A 58 15.72 9.90 -0.71
CA ALA A 58 15.03 10.54 0.42
C ALA A 58 15.97 11.30 1.37
N MET A 59 17.26 10.92 1.41
CA MET A 59 18.28 11.60 2.21
C MET A 59 18.93 12.80 1.50
N LYS A 60 18.64 13.02 0.22
CA LYS A 60 19.20 14.14 -0.53
C LYS A 60 18.35 15.38 -0.30
N ALA A 61 18.98 16.50 -0.03
CA ALA A 61 18.29 17.77 -0.14
C ALA A 61 17.93 18.04 -1.61
N ASP A 62 16.73 18.55 -1.84
CA ASP A 62 16.38 19.01 -3.17
C ASP A 62 17.32 20.12 -3.61
N SER A 63 17.79 20.03 -4.86
CA SER A 63 18.74 20.98 -5.45
C SER A 63 18.18 22.41 -5.54
N ASP A 64 16.87 22.57 -5.42
CA ASP A 64 16.15 23.81 -5.63
C ASP A 64 15.65 24.50 -4.34
N GLY A 65 16.16 24.08 -3.16
CA GLY A 65 15.94 24.84 -1.92
C GLY A 65 14.82 24.32 -1.02
N GLY A 66 14.43 23.07 -1.15
CA GLY A 66 13.44 22.38 -0.31
C GLY A 66 12.15 22.09 -1.04
N SER A 67 11.61 20.88 -0.81
CA SER A 67 10.27 20.53 -1.26
C SER A 67 9.26 20.95 -0.21
N THR A 68 8.17 21.58 -0.65
CA THR A 68 7.01 21.81 0.20
C THR A 68 5.88 20.88 -0.21
N TRP A 69 5.16 20.37 0.77
CA TRP A 69 3.92 19.64 0.57
C TRP A 69 2.78 20.42 1.21
N GLY A 70 1.72 20.63 0.45
CA GLY A 70 0.64 21.42 0.97
C GLY A 70 -0.70 21.17 0.31
N TRP A 71 -1.77 21.58 0.97
CA TRP A 71 -3.13 21.59 0.47
C TRP A 71 -3.82 22.88 0.91
N GLY A 72 -4.19 23.73 -0.04
CA GLY A 72 -4.81 25.02 0.24
C GLY A 72 -3.85 25.98 0.93
N GLU A 73 -4.19 26.47 2.11
CA GLU A 73 -3.35 27.36 2.93
C GLU A 73 -2.37 26.59 3.86
N PHE A 74 -2.44 25.26 3.86
CA PHE A 74 -1.56 24.44 4.66
C PHE A 74 -0.35 24.02 3.85
N GLU A 75 0.84 24.42 4.28
CA GLU A 75 2.12 24.11 3.64
C GLU A 75 3.11 23.60 4.68
N VAL A 76 3.78 22.51 4.39
CA VAL A 76 4.83 21.91 5.22
C VAL A 76 6.09 21.76 4.41
N GLU A 77 7.19 22.27 4.95
CA GLU A 77 8.51 22.07 4.40
C GLU A 77 8.95 20.61 4.63
N ILE A 78 9.30 19.92 3.55
CA ILE A 78 9.80 18.55 3.62
C ILE A 78 11.30 18.59 3.84
N GLN A 79 11.74 18.06 4.98
CA GLN A 79 13.16 17.92 5.28
C GLN A 79 13.69 16.59 4.71
N PRO A 80 14.96 16.54 4.26
CA PRO A 80 15.58 15.28 3.89
C PRO A 80 15.55 14.29 5.04
N ALA A 81 15.29 13.02 4.73
CA ALA A 81 15.32 11.97 5.72
C ALA A 81 16.73 11.78 6.29
N THR A 82 16.83 11.50 7.57
CA THR A 82 18.09 11.13 8.21
C THR A 82 18.44 9.66 7.91
N GLN A 83 19.68 9.27 8.16
CA GLN A 83 20.06 7.84 8.07
C GLN A 83 19.24 6.98 9.04
N GLU A 84 18.94 7.50 10.23
CA GLU A 84 18.13 6.79 11.23
C GLU A 84 16.70 6.55 10.74
N ASP A 85 16.06 7.54 10.09
CA ASP A 85 14.73 7.38 9.50
C ASP A 85 14.73 6.29 8.42
N VAL A 86 15.74 6.30 7.57
CA VAL A 86 15.90 5.30 6.51
C VAL A 86 16.10 3.90 7.09
N ASP A 87 16.94 3.77 8.12
CA ASP A 87 17.20 2.48 8.76
C ASP A 87 15.93 1.93 9.44
N GLN A 88 15.13 2.78 10.08
CA GLN A 88 13.84 2.40 10.65
C GLN A 88 12.87 1.89 9.57
N VAL A 89 12.76 2.60 8.44
CA VAL A 89 11.89 2.17 7.33
C VAL A 89 12.36 0.84 6.74
N LYS A 90 13.67 0.66 6.54
CA LYS A 90 14.24 -0.60 6.06
C LYS A 90 13.97 -1.75 7.02
N ASP A 91 14.12 -1.52 8.31
CA ASP A 91 13.84 -2.52 9.34
C ASP A 91 12.36 -2.95 9.29
N LEU A 92 11.44 -2.00 9.22
CA LEU A 92 10.02 -2.27 9.08
C LEU A 92 9.68 -3.06 7.81
N VAL A 93 10.26 -2.70 6.66
CA VAL A 93 9.98 -3.36 5.38
C VAL A 93 10.57 -4.77 5.34
N TYR A 94 11.84 -4.94 5.75
CA TYR A 94 12.52 -6.23 5.64
C TYR A 94 12.12 -7.24 6.72
N ASN A 95 11.66 -6.78 7.89
CA ASN A 95 11.18 -7.63 8.96
C ASN A 95 9.66 -7.83 8.97
N THR A 96 8.96 -7.34 7.94
CA THR A 96 7.52 -7.58 7.82
C THR A 96 7.24 -9.06 7.57
N THR A 97 6.50 -9.68 8.48
CA THR A 97 6.13 -11.10 8.44
C THR A 97 4.71 -11.34 7.91
N ALA A 98 3.92 -10.27 7.74
CA ALA A 98 2.55 -10.36 7.28
C ALA A 98 2.24 -9.32 6.22
N VAL A 99 1.57 -9.75 5.16
CA VAL A 99 1.04 -8.89 4.12
C VAL A 99 -0.47 -8.82 4.28
N SER A 100 -1.02 -7.61 4.29
CA SER A 100 -2.47 -7.42 4.26
C SER A 100 -2.98 -7.79 2.86
N GLY A 101 -3.89 -8.76 2.79
CA GLY A 101 -4.72 -8.95 1.60
C GLY A 101 -5.70 -7.79 1.42
N ALA A 102 -6.22 -7.63 0.23
CA ALA A 102 -7.38 -6.75 0.02
C ALA A 102 -8.53 -7.25 0.88
N VAL A 103 -9.14 -6.36 1.66
CA VAL A 103 -10.40 -6.67 2.35
C VAL A 103 -11.47 -6.77 1.26
N SER A 104 -12.28 -7.85 1.26
CA SER A 104 -13.33 -8.00 0.25
C SER A 104 -14.34 -6.85 0.34
N ASP A 105 -14.93 -6.49 -0.80
CA ASP A 105 -15.95 -5.45 -0.85
C ASP A 105 -17.14 -5.81 0.04
N ASP A 106 -17.49 -7.10 0.15
CA ASP A 106 -18.57 -7.57 1.02
C ASP A 106 -18.29 -7.28 2.49
N ILE A 107 -17.06 -7.50 2.95
CA ILE A 107 -16.65 -7.16 4.32
C ILE A 107 -16.72 -5.64 4.53
N THR A 108 -16.22 -4.87 3.59
CA THR A 108 -16.26 -3.41 3.65
C THR A 108 -17.70 -2.91 3.69
N ASN A 109 -18.60 -3.50 2.89
CA ASN A 109 -20.01 -3.16 2.86
C ASN A 109 -20.69 -3.46 4.21
N ILE A 110 -20.45 -4.65 4.80
CA ILE A 110 -20.97 -4.99 6.12
C ILE A 110 -20.56 -3.94 7.17
N ILE A 111 -19.29 -3.52 7.15
CA ILE A 111 -18.79 -2.51 8.09
C ILE A 111 -19.50 -1.17 7.86
N ASN A 112 -19.58 -0.70 6.62
CA ASN A 112 -20.16 0.60 6.28
C ASN A 112 -21.66 0.68 6.61
N GLU A 113 -22.42 -0.39 6.30
CA GLU A 113 -23.85 -0.44 6.60
C GLU A 113 -24.11 -0.30 8.11
N GLU A 114 -23.40 -1.04 8.94
CA GLU A 114 -23.62 -1.00 10.39
C GLU A 114 -23.03 0.26 11.05
N ALA A 115 -21.90 0.75 10.56
CA ALA A 115 -21.28 1.97 11.07
C ALA A 115 -22.17 3.21 10.87
N ALA A 116 -23.03 3.24 9.86
CA ALA A 116 -23.96 4.32 9.63
C ALA A 116 -24.89 4.57 10.84
N ALA A 117 -25.29 3.52 11.57
CA ALA A 117 -26.12 3.64 12.77
C ALA A 117 -25.39 4.31 13.94
N TYR A 118 -24.06 4.13 14.05
CA TYR A 118 -23.23 4.84 15.00
C TYR A 118 -23.09 6.32 14.64
N PHE A 119 -22.75 6.64 13.41
CA PHE A 119 -22.55 8.01 12.95
C PHE A 119 -23.84 8.84 12.97
N SER A 120 -24.99 8.20 12.84
CA SER A 120 -26.32 8.86 13.01
C SER A 120 -26.78 8.96 14.46
N GLY A 121 -26.00 8.47 15.44
CA GLY A 121 -26.33 8.51 16.86
C GLY A 121 -27.41 7.51 17.29
N GLN A 122 -27.78 6.54 16.46
CA GLN A 122 -28.81 5.54 16.75
C GLN A 122 -28.34 4.39 17.64
N LYS A 123 -27.04 4.06 17.57
CA LYS A 123 -26.42 2.96 18.33
C LYS A 123 -25.09 3.38 18.91
N SER A 124 -24.66 2.72 19.98
CA SER A 124 -23.30 2.87 20.51
C SER A 124 -22.27 2.19 19.61
N ALA A 125 -21.01 2.61 19.69
CA ALA A 125 -19.91 1.95 18.97
C ALA A 125 -19.78 0.47 19.36
N GLU A 126 -20.02 0.16 20.63
CA GLU A 126 -19.96 -1.22 21.14
C GLU A 126 -21.06 -2.11 20.55
N ASP A 127 -22.28 -1.62 20.43
CA ASP A 127 -23.39 -2.37 19.84
C ASP A 127 -23.14 -2.60 18.34
N VAL A 128 -22.68 -1.58 17.63
CA VAL A 128 -22.33 -1.69 16.21
C VAL A 128 -21.20 -2.71 16.01
N ALA A 129 -20.15 -2.67 16.83
CA ALA A 129 -19.05 -3.63 16.74
C ALA A 129 -19.51 -5.09 16.93
N LYS A 130 -20.43 -5.34 17.89
CA LYS A 130 -21.02 -6.68 18.10
C LYS A 130 -21.82 -7.16 16.87
N ILE A 131 -22.59 -6.28 16.26
CA ILE A 131 -23.36 -6.62 15.05
C ILE A 131 -22.43 -6.92 13.89
N ILE A 132 -21.42 -6.06 13.64
CA ILE A 132 -20.41 -6.29 12.60
C ILE A 132 -19.75 -7.66 12.84
N GLN A 133 -19.29 -7.96 14.05
CA GLN A 133 -18.64 -9.22 14.36
C GLN A 133 -19.55 -10.41 14.07
N SER A 134 -20.83 -10.33 14.42
CA SER A 134 -21.79 -11.41 14.17
C SER A 134 -22.02 -11.63 12.68
N ARG A 135 -22.23 -10.55 11.89
CA ARG A 135 -22.39 -10.63 10.42
C ARG A 135 -21.15 -11.18 9.73
N MET A 136 -19.96 -10.76 10.19
CA MET A 136 -18.67 -11.25 9.69
C MET A 136 -18.49 -12.75 9.93
N GLN A 137 -18.89 -13.27 11.11
CA GLN A 137 -18.82 -14.69 11.40
C GLN A 137 -19.71 -15.51 10.47
N VAL A 138 -20.92 -15.03 10.17
CA VAL A 138 -21.81 -15.68 9.20
C VAL A 138 -21.18 -15.68 7.81
N TYR A 139 -20.75 -14.53 7.33
CA TYR A 139 -20.10 -14.39 6.02
C TYR A 139 -18.91 -15.34 5.85
N LEU A 140 -18.02 -15.39 6.83
CA LEU A 140 -16.84 -16.26 6.80
C LEU A 140 -17.19 -17.76 6.87
N SER A 141 -18.34 -18.12 7.45
CA SER A 141 -18.81 -19.51 7.47
C SER A 141 -19.39 -19.97 6.13
N GLU A 142 -19.96 -19.06 5.36
CA GLU A 142 -20.59 -19.33 4.06
C GLU A 142 -19.60 -19.28 2.88
N THR A 143 -18.43 -18.64 3.07
CA THR A 143 -17.42 -18.46 2.00
C THR A 143 -16.24 -19.44 2.08
N LYS A 144 -16.36 -20.50 2.88
CA LYS A 144 -15.34 -21.56 3.00
C LYS A 144 -15.45 -22.62 1.92
#